data_4164218842376d965dd1fb16501b21c6
#
_entry.id   4164218842376d965dd1fb16501b21c6
#
_cell.length_a   1.000
_cell.length_b   1.000
_cell.length_c   1.000
_cell.angle_alpha   90.00
_cell.angle_beta   90.00
_cell.angle_gamma   90.00
#
_symmetry.space_group_name_H-M   'P 1'
#
loop_
_entity.id
_entity.type
_entity.pdbx_description
1 polymer ?
#
loop_
_entity_poly.entity_id
_entity_poly.type
_entity_poly.pdbx_seq_one_letter_code
_entity_poly.pdbx_strand_id
1 'polypeptide(L)'
;MDFVHILEKEAAGKKNLIEIYPSFKVLRSKDLMIRGKAFYAIWDEAAGMWSTDEFDVQRLVDEEIRKYEVKTPGIFEQYRKYLGNWETNSWMTYRNYVTHLENHYHQLDENVTFANTEVKKEDYVTKRLPYSLAHGDISAWDEVVSTLYDEEQRRKIERAIGAIVTGDSKTIQKALVFYGDPGAGKGTMIGIMQELFEGYWEAFSAKELTGATNQFALEAFKMNPMVAFDGDGDLSKITDNTKFNSMISHEPIQINEKNKPLYTSRFDTFFVIASNSPIRFTDSRSGLIRRILDVHPSGRLLPPRKYQALLTQIKFELGAIAAHCRDVYLSMGKDYYSGYRPIEMMLQTDVFFNFIEDNYDIFKSQDGVTLNQAWAMYQEFIKESGVEYKLAKHKLRDELKSYFENFEERTAVQPNGERYRSYFSGFKADRFKSPTGKKEPQHMFSLVMEEHESLFDRTFASYPAQYAKEDGTPRLYWDKSLRTKLDDKTGKVVEFVPEDRAVVNTTLSDIDTSKEHYVKVPHNHIVIDFDLTDKDDKKSAERNLEAASQWPPTYAEFSKSGEGIHLHYNYTGDPDEL
;
A
#
# COMPACT_ATOMS: atom_id res chain seq x y z
N MET A 1 26.52 -37.13 4.03
CA MET A 1 27.09 -35.85 3.55
C MET A 1 28.31 -36.14 2.69
N ASP A 2 28.37 -35.58 1.50
CA ASP A 2 29.40 -35.89 0.49
C ASP A 2 30.79 -35.28 0.80
N PHE A 3 30.86 -34.25 1.62
CA PHE A 3 32.09 -33.53 1.94
C PHE A 3 32.78 -33.99 3.25
N VAL A 4 32.14 -34.89 4.02
CA VAL A 4 32.63 -35.40 5.29
C VAL A 4 33.19 -36.80 5.11
N HIS A 5 34.44 -37.00 5.53
CA HIS A 5 35.08 -38.29 5.56
C HIS A 5 35.50 -38.61 7.00
N ILE A 6 35.20 -39.81 7.46
CA ILE A 6 35.61 -40.26 8.77
C ILE A 6 36.99 -40.88 8.67
N LEU A 7 37.94 -40.34 9.40
CA LEU A 7 39.29 -40.86 9.53
C LEU A 7 39.45 -41.63 10.86
N GLU A 8 40.26 -42.66 10.83
CA GLU A 8 40.55 -43.52 11.97
C GLU A 8 42.01 -43.34 12.41
N LYS A 9 42.23 -43.33 13.73
CA LYS A 9 43.56 -43.29 14.34
C LYS A 9 43.55 -44.12 15.59
N GLU A 10 44.59 -44.94 15.80
CA GLU A 10 44.79 -45.66 17.07
C GLU A 10 44.98 -44.67 18.22
N ALA A 11 44.20 -44.80 19.27
CA ALA A 11 44.32 -43.97 20.45
C ALA A 11 45.60 -44.29 21.23
N ALA A 12 46.43 -43.30 21.46
CA ALA A 12 47.69 -43.48 22.16
C ALA A 12 47.48 -44.11 23.55
N GLY A 13 48.13 -45.28 23.78
CA GLY A 13 48.08 -45.96 25.07
C GLY A 13 46.84 -46.82 25.31
N LYS A 14 45.93 -47.01 24.33
CA LYS A 14 44.69 -47.82 24.47
C LYS A 14 44.59 -48.80 23.30
N LYS A 15 45.08 -50.07 23.53
CA LYS A 15 45.23 -51.09 22.48
C LYS A 15 43.97 -51.44 21.68
N ASN A 16 42.77 -51.18 22.18
CA ASN A 16 41.52 -51.56 21.53
C ASN A 16 40.60 -50.35 21.21
N LEU A 17 41.13 -49.14 21.29
CA LEU A 17 40.35 -47.93 20.99
C LEU A 17 40.86 -47.29 19.72
N ILE A 18 39.95 -47.17 18.74
CA ILE A 18 40.16 -46.42 17.53
C ILE A 18 39.44 -45.05 17.69
N GLU A 19 40.19 -44.00 17.64
CA GLU A 19 39.65 -42.66 17.62
C GLU A 19 39.21 -42.33 16.19
N ILE A 20 37.97 -41.87 16.04
CA ILE A 20 37.43 -41.39 14.76
C ILE A 20 37.27 -39.90 14.83
N TYR A 21 37.48 -39.22 13.70
CA TYR A 21 37.34 -37.76 13.59
C TYR A 21 36.96 -37.36 12.17
N PRO A 22 36.27 -36.21 12.00
CA PRO A 22 35.87 -35.73 10.68
C PRO A 22 37.04 -35.11 9.91
N SER A 23 37.05 -35.34 8.61
CA SER A 23 37.93 -34.70 7.64
C SER A 23 37.11 -34.17 6.46
N PHE A 24 37.51 -33.06 5.89
CA PHE A 24 36.79 -32.37 4.85
C PHE A 24 37.64 -32.33 3.57
N LYS A 25 37.18 -32.88 2.45
CA LYS A 25 38.03 -33.08 1.25
C LYS A 25 37.39 -32.75 -0.09
N VAL A 26 36.09 -32.59 -0.18
CA VAL A 26 35.41 -32.35 -1.47
C VAL A 26 35.46 -30.87 -1.83
N LEU A 27 35.95 -30.55 -3.02
CA LEU A 27 36.04 -29.14 -3.46
C LEU A 27 34.69 -28.49 -3.81
N ARG A 28 33.72 -29.29 -4.24
CA ARG A 28 32.36 -28.86 -4.56
C ARG A 28 31.36 -29.87 -4.01
N SER A 29 30.78 -29.55 -2.89
CA SER A 29 29.78 -30.39 -2.22
C SER A 29 28.38 -30.15 -2.82
N LYS A 30 27.55 -31.21 -2.82
CA LYS A 30 26.11 -31.12 -3.10
C LYS A 30 25.29 -30.83 -1.83
N ASP A 31 25.90 -31.00 -0.65
CA ASP A 31 25.26 -30.82 0.64
C ASP A 31 25.60 -29.50 1.32
N LEU A 32 26.62 -28.80 0.84
CA LEU A 32 27.12 -27.55 1.39
C LEU A 32 27.20 -26.47 0.32
N MET A 33 26.64 -25.31 0.58
CA MET A 33 26.71 -24.14 -0.28
C MET A 33 27.68 -23.10 0.27
N ILE A 34 28.44 -22.47 -0.63
CA ILE A 34 29.43 -21.45 -0.32
C ILE A 34 29.15 -20.19 -1.12
N ARG A 35 29.12 -19.05 -0.43
CA ARG A 35 28.95 -17.74 -1.03
C ARG A 35 30.06 -16.79 -0.57
N GLY A 36 30.87 -16.29 -1.50
CA GLY A 36 31.93 -15.34 -1.19
C GLY A 36 32.99 -15.91 -0.24
N LYS A 37 33.37 -17.18 -0.39
CA LYS A 37 34.32 -17.92 0.50
C LYS A 37 33.86 -18.05 1.95
N ALA A 38 32.56 -17.95 2.18
CA ALA A 38 31.93 -18.19 3.49
C ALA A 38 30.81 -19.21 3.36
N PHE A 39 30.49 -19.86 4.47
CA PHE A 39 29.31 -20.72 4.57
C PHE A 39 28.06 -19.96 4.13
N TYR A 40 27.18 -20.63 3.39
CA TYR A 40 25.90 -20.10 2.97
C TYR A 40 24.73 -20.96 3.44
N ALA A 41 24.75 -22.26 3.15
CA ALA A 41 23.73 -23.19 3.64
C ALA A 41 24.24 -24.64 3.62
N ILE A 42 23.63 -25.50 4.44
CA ILE A 42 23.85 -26.94 4.49
C ILE A 42 22.53 -27.69 4.38
N TRP A 43 22.52 -28.81 3.65
CA TRP A 43 21.36 -29.69 3.56
C TRP A 43 21.19 -30.54 4.83
N ASP A 44 20.04 -30.44 5.49
CA ASP A 44 19.61 -31.29 6.56
C ASP A 44 18.64 -32.38 6.03
N GLU A 45 19.13 -33.58 5.84
CA GLU A 45 18.34 -34.70 5.30
C GLU A 45 17.19 -35.10 6.23
N ALA A 46 17.38 -34.96 7.56
CA ALA A 46 16.36 -35.31 8.53
C ALA A 46 15.22 -34.29 8.57
N ALA A 47 15.54 -33.02 8.42
CA ALA A 47 14.55 -31.94 8.31
C ALA A 47 13.95 -31.85 6.90
N GLY A 48 14.62 -32.39 5.86
CA GLY A 48 14.24 -32.24 4.47
C GLY A 48 14.28 -30.79 3.98
N MET A 49 15.20 -29.98 4.53
CA MET A 49 15.37 -28.56 4.23
C MET A 49 16.84 -28.13 4.31
N TRP A 50 17.15 -27.00 3.71
CA TRP A 50 18.45 -26.36 3.86
C TRP A 50 18.48 -25.54 5.16
N SER A 51 19.60 -25.57 5.90
CA SER A 51 19.86 -24.70 7.04
C SER A 51 20.87 -23.61 6.69
N THR A 52 20.58 -22.38 7.11
CA THR A 52 21.50 -21.24 7.02
C THR A 52 22.28 -21.00 8.31
N ASP A 53 22.07 -21.82 9.33
CA ASP A 53 22.85 -21.79 10.57
C ASP A 53 24.16 -22.57 10.41
N GLU A 54 25.30 -21.91 10.50
CA GLU A 54 26.61 -22.53 10.39
C GLU A 54 26.86 -23.56 11.52
N PHE A 55 26.20 -23.42 12.68
CA PHE A 55 26.33 -24.39 13.78
C PHE A 55 25.63 -25.72 13.48
N ASP A 56 24.66 -25.75 12.57
CA ASP A 56 24.06 -27.01 12.12
C ASP A 56 25.06 -27.93 11.41
N VAL A 57 26.14 -27.35 10.83
CA VAL A 57 27.23 -28.18 10.29
C VAL A 57 27.83 -29.08 11.38
N GLN A 58 28.06 -28.54 12.58
CA GLN A 58 28.57 -29.33 13.71
C GLN A 58 27.62 -30.45 14.09
N ARG A 59 26.34 -30.13 14.28
CA ARG A 59 25.29 -31.07 14.62
C ARG A 59 25.19 -32.24 13.61
N LEU A 60 25.11 -31.88 12.32
CA LEU A 60 24.95 -32.85 11.24
C LEU A 60 26.20 -33.74 11.05
N VAL A 61 27.40 -33.18 11.23
CA VAL A 61 28.65 -33.97 11.19
C VAL A 61 28.72 -34.93 12.36
N ASP A 62 28.33 -34.50 13.56
CA ASP A 62 28.29 -35.38 14.73
C ASP A 62 27.27 -36.53 14.54
N GLU A 63 26.15 -36.30 13.91
CA GLU A 63 25.18 -37.31 13.53
C GLU A 63 25.78 -38.32 12.53
N GLU A 64 26.54 -37.87 11.53
CA GLU A 64 27.24 -38.76 10.60
C GLU A 64 28.29 -39.64 11.31
N ILE A 65 29.07 -39.05 12.22
CA ILE A 65 30.05 -39.80 13.02
C ILE A 65 29.37 -40.87 13.85
N ARG A 66 28.24 -40.55 14.51
CA ARG A 66 27.45 -41.54 15.29
C ARG A 66 26.92 -42.68 14.44
N LYS A 67 26.46 -42.41 13.21
CA LYS A 67 26.04 -43.44 12.25
C LYS A 67 27.20 -44.35 11.86
N TYR A 68 28.41 -43.80 11.75
CA TYR A 68 29.61 -44.58 11.49
C TYR A 68 29.98 -45.48 12.65
N GLU A 69 29.92 -45.02 13.91
CA GLU A 69 30.12 -45.83 15.13
C GLU A 69 29.20 -47.02 15.15
N VAL A 70 27.94 -46.90 14.80
CA VAL A 70 26.95 -47.99 14.75
C VAL A 70 27.17 -48.94 13.57
N LYS A 71 27.51 -48.41 12.39
CA LYS A 71 27.62 -49.19 11.13
C LYS A 71 28.89 -50.03 11.01
N THR A 72 29.94 -49.74 11.77
CA THR A 72 31.24 -50.42 11.69
C THR A 72 31.67 -51.04 13.01
N PRO A 73 30.92 -52.02 13.57
CA PRO A 73 31.36 -52.77 14.74
C PRO A 73 32.65 -53.52 14.37
N GLY A 74 33.67 -53.38 15.17
CA GLY A 74 34.95 -54.05 14.97
C GLY A 74 34.81 -55.58 15.04
N ILE A 75 35.53 -56.29 14.15
CA ILE A 75 35.55 -57.76 14.12
C ILE A 75 36.30 -58.32 15.33
N PHE A 76 37.11 -57.52 16.02
CA PHE A 76 37.93 -57.89 17.19
C PHE A 76 37.71 -56.93 18.34
N GLU A 77 36.57 -56.81 18.94
CA GLU A 77 36.31 -55.99 20.14
C GLU A 77 37.04 -54.62 20.15
N GLN A 78 37.31 -54.04 19.00
CA GLN A 78 37.86 -52.72 18.86
C GLN A 78 36.69 -51.70 18.91
N TYR A 79 36.78 -50.81 19.87
CA TYR A 79 35.79 -49.75 20.02
C TYR A 79 36.19 -48.57 19.15
N ARG A 80 35.36 -48.27 18.14
CA ARG A 80 35.44 -47.02 17.41
C ARG A 80 34.68 -45.96 18.17
N LYS A 81 35.36 -44.94 18.61
CA LYS A 81 34.73 -43.88 19.40
C LYS A 81 35.17 -42.50 18.94
N TYR A 82 34.23 -41.63 18.82
CA TYR A 82 34.49 -40.22 18.68
C TYR A 82 34.88 -39.65 20.05
N LEU A 83 36.13 -39.26 20.20
CA LEU A 83 36.68 -38.72 21.44
C LEU A 83 36.85 -37.20 21.34
N GLY A 84 36.71 -36.62 20.13
CA GLY A 84 36.82 -35.21 19.90
C GLY A 84 35.47 -34.51 20.10
N ASN A 85 35.50 -33.35 20.66
CA ASN A 85 34.48 -32.36 20.52
C ASN A 85 34.94 -31.41 19.42
N TRP A 86 34.03 -30.65 18.87
CA TRP A 86 34.32 -29.56 17.91
C TRP A 86 35.13 -28.43 18.55
N GLU A 87 35.93 -28.76 19.55
CA GLU A 87 36.87 -27.82 20.11
C GLU A 87 37.83 -27.36 19.01
N THR A 88 38.34 -26.21 19.19
CA THR A 88 39.20 -25.36 18.39
C THR A 88 39.77 -25.97 17.09
N ASN A 89 40.18 -27.22 17.07
CA ASN A 89 40.87 -27.83 15.92
C ASN A 89 39.91 -28.31 14.80
N SER A 90 38.80 -28.97 15.11
CA SER A 90 37.88 -29.46 14.08
C SER A 90 37.11 -28.33 13.44
N TRP A 91 36.72 -27.32 14.25
CA TRP A 91 36.08 -26.14 13.77
C TRP A 91 37.00 -25.27 12.89
N MET A 92 38.25 -25.09 13.31
CA MET A 92 39.24 -24.38 12.52
C MET A 92 39.55 -25.11 11.21
N THR A 93 39.64 -26.43 11.23
CA THR A 93 39.83 -27.27 10.04
C THR A 93 38.66 -27.13 9.07
N TYR A 94 37.43 -27.15 9.56
CA TYR A 94 36.22 -26.89 8.76
C TYR A 94 36.24 -25.48 8.18
N ARG A 95 36.50 -24.46 8.96
CA ARG A 95 36.55 -23.07 8.47
C ARG A 95 37.64 -22.86 7.43
N ASN A 96 38.81 -23.41 7.63
CA ASN A 96 39.87 -23.39 6.64
C ASN A 96 39.45 -24.11 5.34
N TYR A 97 38.79 -25.24 5.45
CA TYR A 97 38.24 -25.95 4.30
C TYR A 97 37.24 -25.06 3.53
N VAL A 98 36.28 -24.43 4.20
CA VAL A 98 35.29 -23.53 3.58
C VAL A 98 35.94 -22.41 2.77
N THR A 99 37.04 -21.82 3.28
CA THR A 99 37.74 -20.73 2.58
C THR A 99 38.41 -21.16 1.27
N HIS A 100 38.71 -22.45 1.12
CA HIS A 100 39.35 -23.02 -0.08
C HIS A 100 38.33 -23.53 -1.09
N LEU A 101 37.04 -23.58 -0.74
CA LEU A 101 35.99 -24.02 -1.64
C LEU A 101 35.70 -22.98 -2.73
N GLU A 102 35.31 -23.47 -3.89
CA GLU A 102 34.77 -22.62 -4.94
C GLU A 102 33.42 -22.03 -4.53
N ASN A 103 33.14 -20.82 -5.01
CA ASN A 103 31.86 -20.18 -4.80
C ASN A 103 30.78 -20.94 -5.59
N HIS A 104 29.87 -21.56 -4.88
CA HIS A 104 28.73 -22.28 -5.46
C HIS A 104 27.54 -22.22 -4.51
N TYR A 105 26.48 -21.63 -4.96
CA TYR A 105 25.23 -21.53 -4.20
C TYR A 105 24.06 -21.35 -5.16
N HIS A 106 22.88 -21.65 -4.70
CA HIS A 106 21.61 -21.34 -5.32
C HIS A 106 20.86 -20.35 -4.44
N GLN A 107 20.00 -19.54 -5.03
CA GLN A 107 19.11 -18.68 -4.27
C GLN A 107 18.21 -19.55 -3.40
N LEU A 108 18.09 -19.19 -2.12
CA LEU A 108 17.23 -19.89 -1.16
C LEU A 108 15.85 -19.23 -1.12
N ASP A 109 14.82 -20.03 -0.83
CA ASP A 109 13.45 -19.57 -0.58
C ASP A 109 12.89 -18.66 -1.68
N GLU A 110 13.10 -19.03 -2.95
CA GLU A 110 12.56 -18.25 -4.08
C GLU A 110 11.03 -18.23 -4.13
N ASN A 111 10.37 -19.16 -3.45
CA ASN A 111 8.93 -19.24 -3.34
C ASN A 111 8.52 -19.54 -1.89
N VAL A 112 7.31 -19.12 -1.53
CA VAL A 112 6.72 -19.46 -0.23
C VAL A 112 6.39 -20.95 -0.20
N THR A 113 6.82 -21.64 0.85
CA THR A 113 6.58 -23.07 1.06
C THR A 113 5.57 -23.27 2.18
N PHE A 114 4.48 -23.96 1.91
CA PHE A 114 3.41 -24.26 2.88
C PHE A 114 3.60 -25.63 3.54
N ALA A 115 2.91 -25.86 4.65
CA ALA A 115 3.00 -27.13 5.39
C ALA A 115 2.70 -28.36 4.54
N ASN A 116 1.80 -28.24 3.56
CA ASN A 116 1.41 -29.31 2.63
C ASN A 116 2.21 -29.32 1.31
N THR A 117 3.25 -28.50 1.17
CA THR A 117 4.11 -28.50 -0.02
C THR A 117 5.14 -29.62 0.11
N GLU A 118 5.22 -30.49 -0.88
CA GLU A 118 6.31 -31.46 -0.99
C GLU A 118 7.60 -30.73 -1.40
N VAL A 119 8.68 -30.95 -0.66
CA VAL A 119 9.97 -30.27 -0.87
C VAL A 119 11.04 -31.28 -1.22
N LYS A 120 11.80 -30.99 -2.27
CA LYS A 120 13.01 -31.70 -2.67
C LYS A 120 14.24 -30.85 -2.40
N LYS A 121 15.40 -31.48 -2.37
CA LYS A 121 16.68 -30.80 -2.14
C LYS A 121 16.95 -29.68 -3.14
N GLU A 122 16.55 -29.87 -4.38
CA GLU A 122 16.72 -28.95 -5.51
C GLU A 122 15.78 -27.75 -5.47
N ASP A 123 14.82 -27.74 -4.54
CA ASP A 123 13.91 -26.60 -4.34
C ASP A 123 14.54 -25.50 -3.47
N TYR A 124 15.69 -25.80 -2.83
CA TYR A 124 16.49 -24.83 -2.05
C TYR A 124 15.70 -24.11 -0.95
N VAL A 125 14.84 -24.85 -0.24
CA VAL A 125 13.94 -24.34 0.80
C VAL A 125 14.63 -24.40 2.16
N THR A 126 14.59 -23.30 2.93
CA THR A 126 15.12 -23.23 4.30
C THR A 126 14.04 -23.17 5.36
N LYS A 127 12.82 -22.84 5.01
CA LYS A 127 11.71 -22.61 5.94
C LYS A 127 10.37 -22.98 5.31
N ARG A 128 9.39 -23.23 6.17
CA ARG A 128 8.05 -23.64 5.77
C ARG A 128 7.04 -22.95 6.66
N LEU A 129 5.97 -22.41 6.07
CA LEU A 129 4.85 -21.89 6.84
C LEU A 129 4.15 -23.00 7.62
N PRO A 130 3.67 -22.73 8.85
CA PRO A 130 3.09 -23.76 9.72
C PRO A 130 1.68 -24.20 9.27
N TYR A 131 1.12 -23.61 8.24
CA TYR A 131 -0.24 -23.88 7.75
C TYR A 131 -0.24 -24.35 6.29
N SER A 132 -1.28 -25.09 5.93
CA SER A 132 -1.48 -25.65 4.58
C SER A 132 -2.17 -24.64 3.67
N LEU A 133 -1.74 -24.55 2.41
CA LEU A 133 -2.44 -23.80 1.38
C LEU A 133 -3.68 -24.60 0.94
N ALA A 134 -4.85 -24.24 1.42
CA ALA A 134 -6.10 -24.93 1.13
C ALA A 134 -7.29 -23.96 1.27
N HIS A 135 -8.32 -24.18 0.48
CA HIS A 135 -9.59 -23.45 0.64
C HIS A 135 -10.25 -23.76 1.97
N GLY A 136 -10.93 -22.78 2.54
CA GLY A 136 -11.59 -22.91 3.82
C GLY A 136 -12.39 -21.66 4.17
N ASP A 137 -12.75 -21.53 5.44
CA ASP A 137 -13.44 -20.35 5.96
C ASP A 137 -12.47 -19.15 5.99
N ILE A 138 -12.95 -18.00 5.54
CA ILE A 138 -12.26 -16.69 5.56
C ILE A 138 -13.17 -15.61 6.13
N SER A 139 -14.16 -15.98 6.92
CA SER A 139 -15.19 -15.04 7.40
C SER A 139 -14.61 -13.92 8.26
N ALA A 140 -13.59 -14.18 9.07
CA ALA A 140 -12.93 -13.15 9.85
C ALA A 140 -12.09 -12.21 8.96
N TRP A 141 -11.40 -12.76 7.96
CA TRP A 141 -10.72 -11.96 6.95
C TRP A 141 -11.69 -11.06 6.19
N ASP A 142 -12.77 -11.63 5.67
CA ASP A 142 -13.80 -10.89 4.91
C ASP A 142 -14.36 -9.73 5.73
N GLU A 143 -14.67 -9.96 7.00
CA GLU A 143 -15.20 -8.91 7.86
C GLU A 143 -14.18 -7.82 8.15
N VAL A 144 -12.95 -8.17 8.50
CA VAL A 144 -11.89 -7.19 8.78
C VAL A 144 -11.58 -6.35 7.54
N VAL A 145 -11.36 -6.99 6.39
CA VAL A 145 -10.94 -6.29 5.18
C VAL A 145 -12.06 -5.46 4.59
N SER A 146 -13.31 -5.97 4.54
CA SER A 146 -14.45 -5.20 4.00
C SER A 146 -14.87 -4.04 4.90
N THR A 147 -14.55 -4.09 6.20
CA THR A 147 -14.78 -2.96 7.09
C THR A 147 -13.71 -1.90 6.91
N LEU A 148 -12.44 -2.29 6.91
CA LEU A 148 -11.31 -1.35 6.88
C LEU A 148 -11.00 -0.80 5.49
N TYR A 149 -11.43 -1.47 4.42
CA TYR A 149 -11.10 -1.12 3.03
C TYR A 149 -12.31 -1.33 2.12
N ASP A 150 -12.49 -0.43 1.18
CA ASP A 150 -13.48 -0.59 0.12
C ASP A 150 -13.09 -1.70 -0.85
N GLU A 151 -14.02 -2.17 -1.68
CA GLU A 151 -13.82 -3.34 -2.54
C GLU A 151 -12.62 -3.21 -3.47
N GLU A 152 -12.35 -2.03 -4.02
CA GLU A 152 -11.19 -1.80 -4.88
C GLU A 152 -9.89 -1.88 -4.09
N GLN A 153 -9.83 -1.27 -2.91
CA GLN A 153 -8.65 -1.30 -2.05
C GLN A 153 -8.40 -2.72 -1.52
N ARG A 154 -9.46 -3.44 -1.13
CA ARG A 154 -9.41 -4.85 -0.79
C ARG A 154 -8.81 -5.67 -1.93
N ARG A 155 -9.26 -5.47 -3.15
CA ARG A 155 -8.76 -6.17 -4.35
C ARG A 155 -7.26 -5.95 -4.59
N LYS A 156 -6.77 -4.74 -4.35
CA LYS A 156 -5.31 -4.42 -4.42
C LYS A 156 -4.53 -5.24 -3.38
N ILE A 157 -5.03 -5.31 -2.14
CA ILE A 157 -4.41 -6.06 -1.05
C ILE A 157 -4.39 -7.56 -1.37
N GLU A 158 -5.54 -8.15 -1.68
CA GLU A 158 -5.66 -9.58 -1.96
C GLU A 158 -4.82 -10.00 -3.16
N ARG A 159 -4.80 -9.16 -4.21
CA ARG A 159 -3.92 -9.41 -5.37
C ARG A 159 -2.44 -9.36 -4.99
N ALA A 160 -2.01 -8.42 -4.16
CA ALA A 160 -0.61 -8.34 -3.71
C ALA A 160 -0.21 -9.58 -2.89
N ILE A 161 -1.06 -10.00 -1.95
CA ILE A 161 -0.87 -11.23 -1.18
C ILE A 161 -0.79 -12.44 -2.13
N GLY A 162 -1.72 -12.56 -3.08
CA GLY A 162 -1.77 -13.64 -4.06
C GLY A 162 -0.53 -13.70 -4.95
N ALA A 163 0.00 -12.55 -5.36
CA ALA A 163 1.25 -12.48 -6.13
C ALA A 163 2.46 -12.99 -5.33
N ILE A 164 2.50 -12.75 -4.03
CA ILE A 164 3.55 -13.28 -3.15
C ILE A 164 3.39 -14.79 -2.99
N VAL A 165 2.16 -15.27 -2.75
CA VAL A 165 1.83 -16.69 -2.59
C VAL A 165 2.20 -17.50 -3.84
N THR A 166 2.03 -16.95 -5.03
CA THR A 166 2.38 -17.60 -6.31
C THR A 166 3.86 -17.50 -6.68
N GLY A 167 4.63 -16.67 -5.96
CA GLY A 167 6.02 -16.36 -6.31
C GLY A 167 6.17 -15.39 -7.48
N ASP A 168 5.09 -14.80 -7.97
CA ASP A 168 5.11 -13.85 -9.10
C ASP A 168 5.46 -12.43 -8.66
N SER A 169 5.47 -12.13 -7.36
CA SER A 169 5.84 -10.80 -6.83
C SER A 169 7.20 -10.31 -7.32
N LYS A 170 8.15 -11.24 -7.54
CA LYS A 170 9.48 -10.98 -8.10
C LYS A 170 9.47 -10.48 -9.57
N THR A 171 8.33 -10.50 -10.23
CA THR A 171 8.17 -10.00 -11.60
C THR A 171 7.27 -8.77 -11.68
N ILE A 172 6.61 -8.43 -10.58
CA ILE A 172 5.71 -7.29 -10.48
C ILE A 172 6.50 -6.09 -9.97
N GLN A 173 6.63 -5.07 -10.80
CA GLN A 173 7.36 -3.84 -10.45
C GLN A 173 6.46 -2.86 -9.68
N LYS A 174 5.90 -3.31 -8.54
CA LYS A 174 5.03 -2.52 -7.69
C LYS A 174 5.40 -2.70 -6.21
N ALA A 175 5.27 -1.63 -5.44
CA ALA A 175 5.25 -1.64 -3.98
C ALA A 175 3.85 -1.28 -3.50
N LEU A 176 3.34 -1.98 -2.48
CA LEU A 176 2.05 -1.69 -1.86
C LEU A 176 2.24 -0.63 -0.79
N VAL A 177 1.48 0.46 -0.86
CA VAL A 177 1.58 1.57 0.09
C VAL A 177 0.23 1.83 0.72
N PHE A 178 0.10 1.48 2.00
CA PHE A 178 -1.05 1.86 2.82
C PHE A 178 -0.90 3.31 3.25
N TYR A 179 -1.79 4.17 2.79
CA TYR A 179 -1.77 5.59 3.05
C TYR A 179 -3.08 6.07 3.68
N GLY A 180 -3.00 6.84 4.75
CA GLY A 180 -4.15 7.39 5.46
C GLY A 180 -3.83 7.75 6.91
N ASP A 181 -4.83 8.22 7.65
CA ASP A 181 -4.69 8.72 9.01
C ASP A 181 -4.19 7.68 10.02
N PRO A 182 -3.54 8.12 11.11
CA PRO A 182 -3.21 7.24 12.22
C PRO A 182 -4.46 6.54 12.78
N GLY A 183 -4.34 5.25 13.07
CA GLY A 183 -5.46 4.46 13.63
C GLY A 183 -6.45 3.89 12.60
N ALA A 184 -6.32 4.22 11.32
CA ALA A 184 -7.24 3.78 10.26
C ALA A 184 -7.08 2.30 9.81
N GLY A 185 -6.35 1.45 10.54
CA GLY A 185 -6.24 0.02 10.25
C GLY A 185 -5.02 -0.40 9.42
N LYS A 186 -4.15 0.52 9.01
CA LYS A 186 -2.92 0.19 8.24
C LYS A 186 -2.04 -0.83 8.94
N GLY A 187 -1.72 -0.57 10.23
CA GLY A 187 -0.92 -1.49 11.04
C GLY A 187 -1.57 -2.86 11.25
N THR A 188 -2.89 -2.92 11.30
CA THR A 188 -3.65 -4.19 11.35
C THR A 188 -3.38 -5.03 10.11
N MET A 189 -3.46 -4.43 8.94
CA MET A 189 -3.24 -5.15 7.68
C MET A 189 -1.80 -5.62 7.55
N ILE A 190 -0.82 -4.77 7.90
CA ILE A 190 0.59 -5.18 7.94
C ILE A 190 0.78 -6.35 8.90
N GLY A 191 0.21 -6.28 10.12
CA GLY A 191 0.31 -7.37 11.09
C GLY A 191 -0.25 -8.69 10.57
N ILE A 192 -1.41 -8.69 9.89
CA ILE A 192 -1.96 -9.90 9.27
C ILE A 192 -1.06 -10.41 8.14
N MET A 193 -0.52 -9.52 7.31
CA MET A 193 0.42 -9.93 6.25
C MET A 193 1.74 -10.48 6.82
N GLN A 194 2.21 -9.97 7.96
CA GLN A 194 3.37 -10.51 8.67
C GLN A 194 3.10 -11.92 9.22
N GLU A 195 1.91 -12.18 9.76
CA GLU A 195 1.51 -13.52 10.18
C GLU A 195 1.35 -14.47 8.98
N LEU A 196 0.79 -14.01 7.85
CA LEU A 196 0.69 -14.78 6.61
C LEU A 196 2.06 -15.21 6.07
N PHE A 197 3.07 -14.39 6.22
CA PHE A 197 4.40 -14.66 5.67
C PHE A 197 5.47 -14.81 6.76
N GLU A 198 5.09 -15.38 7.90
CA GLU A 198 6.01 -15.58 9.02
C GLU A 198 7.30 -16.30 8.58
N GLY A 199 8.45 -15.71 8.92
CA GLY A 199 9.76 -16.21 8.50
C GLY A 199 10.18 -15.85 7.07
N TYR A 200 9.31 -15.32 6.22
CA TYR A 200 9.60 -14.89 4.85
C TYR A 200 9.72 -13.38 4.69
N TRP A 201 9.57 -12.62 5.76
CA TRP A 201 9.64 -11.17 5.73
C TRP A 201 10.75 -10.60 6.61
N GLU A 202 11.15 -9.36 6.28
CA GLU A 202 12.09 -8.55 7.05
C GLU A 202 11.55 -7.13 7.21
N ALA A 203 11.94 -6.45 8.29
CA ALA A 203 11.67 -5.03 8.47
C ALA A 203 12.71 -4.19 7.73
N PHE A 204 12.29 -3.08 7.15
CA PHE A 204 13.19 -2.13 6.51
C PHE A 204 12.73 -0.68 6.79
N SER A 205 13.57 0.30 6.42
CA SER A 205 13.22 1.71 6.45
C SER A 205 13.24 2.28 5.02
N ALA A 206 12.07 2.63 4.51
CA ALA A 206 11.93 3.26 3.20
C ALA A 206 12.67 4.60 3.15
N LYS A 207 12.69 5.35 4.27
CA LYS A 207 13.44 6.60 4.42
C LYS A 207 14.94 6.40 4.25
N GLU A 208 15.51 5.32 4.76
CA GLU A 208 16.93 5.01 4.60
C GLU A 208 17.28 4.61 3.17
N LEU A 209 16.39 3.89 2.48
CA LEU A 209 16.58 3.52 1.08
C LEU A 209 16.48 4.72 0.13
N THR A 210 15.71 5.74 0.49
CA THR A 210 15.52 6.96 -0.29
C THR A 210 16.40 8.13 0.15
N GLY A 211 17.29 7.89 1.13
CA GLY A 211 18.27 8.84 1.64
C GLY A 211 19.68 8.61 1.08
N ALA A 212 20.44 9.69 0.90
CA ALA A 212 21.81 9.62 0.38
C ALA A 212 22.84 9.10 1.39
N THR A 213 22.48 8.98 2.68
CA THR A 213 23.44 8.86 3.78
C THR A 213 23.71 7.44 4.27
N ASN A 214 22.81 6.48 4.08
CA ASN A 214 22.99 5.12 4.59
C ASN A 214 23.56 4.17 3.52
N GLN A 215 24.85 3.86 3.65
CA GLN A 215 25.53 2.90 2.77
C GLN A 215 25.16 1.43 3.06
N PHE A 216 24.60 1.15 4.24
CA PHE A 216 24.27 -0.20 4.72
C PHE A 216 22.76 -0.50 4.70
N ALA A 217 21.93 0.38 4.14
CA ALA A 217 20.48 0.20 4.07
C ALA A 217 20.04 -1.11 3.36
N LEU A 218 20.93 -1.73 2.59
CA LEU A 218 20.68 -2.98 1.88
C LEU A 218 21.01 -4.24 2.70
N GLU A 219 21.55 -4.10 3.91
CA GLU A 219 21.96 -5.26 4.73
C GLU A 219 20.76 -6.12 5.15
N ALA A 220 19.59 -5.52 5.41
CA ALA A 220 18.34 -6.23 5.71
C ALA A 220 17.90 -7.19 4.58
N PHE A 221 18.32 -6.92 3.35
CA PHE A 221 17.95 -7.72 2.19
C PHE A 221 18.94 -8.83 1.84
N LYS A 222 19.96 -9.04 2.65
CA LYS A 222 21.04 -10.01 2.40
C LYS A 222 20.53 -11.42 2.14
N MET A 223 19.50 -11.85 2.87
CA MET A 223 18.88 -13.16 2.74
C MET A 223 17.76 -13.18 1.70
N ASN A 224 17.57 -12.08 0.96
CA ASN A 224 16.55 -11.92 -0.06
C ASN A 224 15.14 -12.29 0.45
N PRO A 225 14.61 -11.56 1.47
CA PRO A 225 13.29 -11.84 1.99
C PRO A 225 12.23 -11.69 0.90
N MET A 226 11.19 -12.53 0.96
CA MET A 226 10.09 -12.46 -0.01
C MET A 226 9.31 -11.15 0.10
N VAL A 227 9.15 -10.66 1.33
CA VAL A 227 8.42 -9.42 1.65
C VAL A 227 9.25 -8.56 2.59
N ALA A 228 9.20 -7.25 2.39
CA ALA A 228 9.78 -6.30 3.33
C ALA A 228 8.72 -5.30 3.78
N PHE A 229 8.62 -5.07 5.09
CA PHE A 229 7.64 -4.18 5.70
C PHE A 229 8.30 -2.95 6.31
N ASP A 230 7.71 -1.78 6.02
CA ASP A 230 7.95 -0.54 6.74
C ASP A 230 6.62 -0.06 7.34
N GLY A 231 6.47 -0.17 8.66
CA GLY A 231 5.23 0.14 9.38
C GLY A 231 5.00 1.63 9.63
N ASP A 232 6.01 2.48 9.42
CA ASP A 232 5.93 3.94 9.61
C ASP A 232 6.84 4.67 8.59
N GLY A 233 6.63 4.32 7.33
CA GLY A 233 7.38 4.86 6.20
C GLY A 233 7.02 6.31 5.90
N ASP A 234 7.90 7.25 6.16
CA ASP A 234 7.76 8.63 5.72
C ASP A 234 8.48 8.85 4.39
N LEU A 235 7.74 8.81 3.30
CA LEU A 235 8.20 9.11 1.95
C LEU A 235 7.84 10.53 1.48
N SER A 236 7.46 11.42 2.40
CA SER A 236 7.14 12.82 2.09
C SER A 236 8.37 13.65 1.67
N LYS A 237 9.59 13.19 2.00
CA LYS A 237 10.85 13.87 1.73
C LYS A 237 11.87 12.93 1.07
N ILE A 238 11.59 12.47 -0.13
CA ILE A 238 12.53 11.65 -0.90
C ILE A 238 13.63 12.55 -1.48
N THR A 239 14.89 12.26 -1.13
CA THR A 239 16.07 12.95 -1.70
C THR A 239 16.65 12.21 -2.90
N ASP A 240 16.65 10.87 -2.86
CA ASP A 240 17.09 10.00 -3.96
C ASP A 240 16.25 8.71 -3.95
N ASN A 241 15.52 8.48 -5.02
CA ASN A 241 14.69 7.28 -5.18
C ASN A 241 15.34 6.21 -6.06
N THR A 242 16.58 6.41 -6.49
CA THR A 242 17.25 5.52 -7.46
C THR A 242 17.37 4.09 -6.94
N LYS A 243 17.89 3.91 -5.73
CA LYS A 243 18.04 2.58 -5.11
C LYS A 243 16.69 1.90 -4.93
N PHE A 244 15.72 2.63 -4.40
CA PHE A 244 14.37 2.10 -4.15
C PHE A 244 13.67 1.69 -5.45
N ASN A 245 13.77 2.51 -6.50
CA ASN A 245 13.26 2.18 -7.83
C ASN A 245 13.91 0.92 -8.40
N SER A 246 15.22 0.79 -8.29
CA SER A 246 15.94 -0.40 -8.78
C SER A 246 15.56 -1.65 -8.01
N MET A 247 15.33 -1.55 -6.70
CA MET A 247 14.86 -2.69 -5.88
C MET A 247 13.45 -3.13 -6.27
N ILE A 248 12.50 -2.20 -6.39
CA ILE A 248 11.12 -2.54 -6.83
C ILE A 248 11.12 -3.10 -8.25
N SER A 249 12.07 -2.69 -9.09
CA SER A 249 12.21 -3.23 -10.46
C SER A 249 13.00 -4.53 -10.53
N HIS A 250 13.49 -5.03 -9.38
CA HIS A 250 14.33 -6.22 -9.31
C HIS A 250 15.57 -6.13 -10.21
N GLU A 251 16.17 -4.94 -10.31
CA GLU A 251 17.41 -4.69 -11.05
C GLU A 251 18.63 -5.07 -10.20
N PRO A 252 19.75 -5.48 -10.82
CA PRO A 252 20.98 -5.72 -10.09
C PRO A 252 21.48 -4.45 -9.40
N ILE A 253 21.78 -4.54 -8.10
CA ILE A 253 22.27 -3.43 -7.27
C ILE A 253 23.60 -3.80 -6.64
N GLN A 254 24.48 -2.82 -6.52
CA GLN A 254 25.75 -2.96 -5.83
C GLN A 254 25.54 -2.86 -4.31
N ILE A 255 26.01 -3.87 -3.58
CA ILE A 255 25.88 -3.99 -2.14
C ILE A 255 27.22 -3.68 -1.48
N ASN A 256 27.17 -2.85 -0.45
CA ASN A 256 28.29 -2.54 0.44
C ASN A 256 27.99 -3.11 1.83
N GLU A 257 28.66 -4.20 2.19
CA GLU A 257 28.63 -4.77 3.54
C GLU A 257 29.88 -4.36 4.31
N LYS A 258 29.72 -4.14 5.62
CA LYS A 258 30.84 -3.80 6.49
C LYS A 258 31.92 -4.89 6.45
N ASN A 259 33.15 -4.49 6.16
CA ASN A 259 34.34 -5.37 6.08
C ASN A 259 34.30 -6.44 4.98
N LYS A 260 33.49 -6.26 3.93
CA LYS A 260 33.45 -7.16 2.78
C LYS A 260 33.70 -6.40 1.47
N PRO A 261 34.22 -7.06 0.42
CA PRO A 261 34.29 -6.49 -0.91
C PRO A 261 32.90 -6.17 -1.44
N LEU A 262 32.81 -5.10 -2.23
CA LEU A 262 31.59 -4.77 -2.98
C LEU A 262 31.19 -5.94 -3.89
N TYR A 263 29.92 -6.28 -3.91
CA TYR A 263 29.36 -7.27 -4.81
C TYR A 263 28.01 -6.82 -5.36
N THR A 264 27.58 -7.41 -6.47
CA THR A 264 26.29 -7.13 -7.09
C THR A 264 25.32 -8.24 -6.73
N SER A 265 24.10 -7.87 -6.32
CA SER A 265 23.00 -8.81 -6.08
C SER A 265 21.71 -8.28 -6.68
N ARG A 266 20.77 -9.19 -6.89
CA ARG A 266 19.40 -8.91 -7.28
C ARG A 266 18.49 -9.31 -6.12
N PHE A 267 17.48 -8.48 -5.84
CA PHE A 267 16.47 -8.76 -4.82
C PHE A 267 15.12 -8.99 -5.47
N ASP A 268 14.45 -10.04 -5.02
CA ASP A 268 13.11 -10.40 -5.50
C ASP A 268 12.01 -10.00 -4.49
N THR A 269 12.38 -9.18 -3.52
CA THR A 269 11.56 -8.74 -2.39
C THR A 269 10.38 -7.88 -2.86
N PHE A 270 9.19 -8.17 -2.35
CA PHE A 270 8.02 -7.33 -2.49
C PHE A 270 7.94 -6.33 -1.33
N PHE A 271 7.68 -5.05 -1.62
CA PHE A 271 7.68 -3.98 -0.62
C PHE A 271 6.28 -3.61 -0.18
N VAL A 272 6.07 -3.53 1.13
CA VAL A 272 4.82 -3.09 1.77
C VAL A 272 5.14 -1.99 2.77
N ILE A 273 4.53 -0.83 2.61
CA ILE A 273 4.82 0.37 3.38
C ILE A 273 3.51 0.91 3.96
N ALA A 274 3.51 1.32 5.24
CA ALA A 274 2.46 2.18 5.79
C ALA A 274 2.99 3.60 5.94
N SER A 275 2.20 4.58 5.54
CA SER A 275 2.53 5.99 5.68
C SER A 275 1.32 6.79 6.15
N ASN A 276 1.57 7.80 7.01
CA ASN A 276 0.58 8.79 7.42
C ASN A 276 0.63 10.04 6.53
N SER A 277 1.64 10.14 5.68
CA SER A 277 1.84 11.26 4.76
C SER A 277 1.88 10.77 3.32
N PRO A 278 1.35 11.53 2.35
CA PRO A 278 1.44 11.14 0.94
C PRO A 278 2.89 11.13 0.47
N ILE A 279 3.19 10.21 -0.44
CA ILE A 279 4.50 10.17 -1.08
C ILE A 279 4.66 11.42 -1.94
N ARG A 280 5.69 12.21 -1.69
CA ARG A 280 5.96 13.41 -2.47
C ARG A 280 6.67 13.05 -3.77
N PHE A 281 5.99 13.19 -4.87
CA PHE A 281 6.57 13.03 -6.20
C PHE A 281 7.25 14.33 -6.62
N THR A 282 8.53 14.27 -6.93
CA THR A 282 9.31 15.46 -7.30
C THR A 282 9.13 15.88 -8.75
N ASP A 283 8.71 14.94 -9.59
CA ASP A 283 8.38 15.20 -11.01
C ASP A 283 7.46 14.10 -11.57
N SER A 284 6.73 14.41 -12.63
CA SER A 284 5.84 13.47 -13.33
C SER A 284 6.57 12.32 -14.03
N ARG A 285 7.89 12.41 -14.17
CA ARG A 285 8.78 11.39 -14.73
C ARG A 285 9.37 10.49 -13.66
N SER A 286 9.06 10.75 -12.38
CA SER A 286 9.55 9.90 -11.31
C SER A 286 9.20 8.45 -11.59
N GLY A 287 10.23 7.64 -11.73
CA GLY A 287 10.06 6.20 -11.90
C GLY A 287 9.27 5.57 -10.75
N LEU A 288 9.18 6.26 -9.62
CA LEU A 288 8.46 5.83 -8.41
C LEU A 288 6.94 5.83 -8.63
N ILE A 289 6.35 6.84 -9.30
CA ILE A 289 4.90 6.94 -9.56
C ILE A 289 4.34 5.64 -10.16
N ARG A 290 4.99 5.12 -11.18
CA ARG A 290 4.54 3.89 -11.85
C ARG A 290 4.73 2.62 -11.01
N ARG A 291 5.47 2.70 -9.92
CA ARG A 291 5.81 1.57 -9.04
C ARG A 291 4.97 1.51 -7.78
N ILE A 292 4.22 2.54 -7.48
CA ILE A 292 3.34 2.58 -6.29
C ILE A 292 1.97 2.01 -6.65
N LEU A 293 1.49 1.14 -5.76
CA LEU A 293 0.10 0.70 -5.67
C LEU A 293 -0.41 1.15 -4.31
N ASP A 294 -1.12 2.27 -4.28
CA ASP A 294 -1.62 2.86 -3.06
C ASP A 294 -2.93 2.22 -2.62
N VAL A 295 -3.11 2.13 -1.32
CA VAL A 295 -4.28 1.56 -0.66
C VAL A 295 -4.71 2.52 0.44
N HIS A 296 -5.99 2.92 0.40
CA HIS A 296 -6.57 3.87 1.32
C HIS A 296 -7.58 3.17 2.23
N PRO A 297 -7.45 3.30 3.57
CA PRO A 297 -8.47 2.83 4.48
C PRO A 297 -9.81 3.56 4.27
N SER A 298 -10.91 2.86 4.50
CA SER A 298 -12.28 3.39 4.36
C SER A 298 -12.66 4.42 5.44
N GLY A 299 -11.85 4.55 6.50
CA GLY A 299 -12.20 5.34 7.70
C GLY A 299 -13.11 4.61 8.70
N ARG A 300 -13.72 3.49 8.30
CA ARG A 300 -14.55 2.68 9.20
C ARG A 300 -13.68 1.88 10.16
N LEU A 301 -14.15 1.74 11.41
CA LEU A 301 -13.42 1.02 12.45
C LEU A 301 -14.25 -0.16 12.97
N LEU A 302 -13.58 -1.21 13.35
CA LEU A 302 -14.17 -2.35 14.04
C LEU A 302 -14.31 -2.07 15.54
N PRO A 303 -15.42 -2.44 16.20
CA PRO A 303 -15.55 -2.34 17.64
C PRO A 303 -14.42 -3.10 18.34
N PRO A 304 -13.77 -2.55 19.41
CA PRO A 304 -12.56 -3.13 19.99
C PRO A 304 -12.68 -4.60 20.44
N ARG A 305 -13.82 -4.99 21.00
CA ARG A 305 -14.05 -6.39 21.41
C ARG A 305 -14.13 -7.33 20.22
N LYS A 306 -14.82 -6.93 19.15
CA LYS A 306 -14.95 -7.72 17.92
C LYS A 306 -13.63 -7.81 17.17
N TYR A 307 -12.87 -6.72 17.13
CA TYR A 307 -11.56 -6.65 16.52
C TYR A 307 -10.60 -7.71 17.06
N GLN A 308 -10.46 -7.85 18.38
CA GLN A 308 -9.58 -8.84 19.00
C GLN A 308 -10.01 -10.28 18.69
N ALA A 309 -11.32 -10.55 18.69
CA ALA A 309 -11.85 -11.87 18.35
C ALA A 309 -11.55 -12.24 16.88
N LEU A 310 -11.77 -11.31 15.96
CA LEU A 310 -11.49 -11.51 14.54
C LEU A 310 -10.01 -11.73 14.26
N LEU A 311 -9.10 -10.94 14.87
CA LEU A 311 -7.66 -11.16 14.73
C LEU A 311 -7.21 -12.53 15.26
N THR A 312 -7.85 -13.00 16.35
CA THR A 312 -7.57 -14.35 16.86
C THR A 312 -8.04 -15.43 15.90
N GLN A 313 -9.22 -15.24 15.29
CA GLN A 313 -9.78 -16.18 14.31
C GLN A 313 -8.97 -16.21 13.01
N ILE A 314 -8.49 -15.07 12.51
CA ILE A 314 -7.63 -14.96 11.32
C ILE A 314 -6.43 -15.89 11.39
N LYS A 315 -5.86 -16.12 12.58
CA LYS A 315 -4.73 -17.06 12.76
C LYS A 315 -5.06 -18.50 12.36
N PHE A 316 -6.32 -18.89 12.42
CA PHE A 316 -6.78 -20.20 11.97
C PHE A 316 -7.21 -20.20 10.49
N GLU A 317 -7.39 -19.03 9.88
CA GLU A 317 -7.82 -18.85 8.50
C GLU A 317 -6.63 -18.64 7.52
N LEU A 318 -5.39 -18.49 8.01
CA LEU A 318 -4.23 -18.06 7.20
C LEU A 318 -4.06 -18.83 5.89
N GLY A 319 -4.22 -20.17 5.93
CA GLY A 319 -4.11 -21.01 4.74
C GLY A 319 -5.23 -20.78 3.73
N ALA A 320 -6.45 -20.55 4.23
CA ALA A 320 -7.61 -20.25 3.40
C ALA A 320 -7.53 -18.83 2.80
N ILE A 321 -7.05 -17.86 3.58
CA ILE A 321 -6.78 -16.50 3.11
C ILE A 321 -5.74 -16.52 1.99
N ALA A 322 -4.64 -17.24 2.19
CA ALA A 322 -3.60 -17.38 1.18
C ALA A 322 -4.14 -18.01 -0.13
N ALA A 323 -4.97 -19.06 -0.02
CA ALA A 323 -5.61 -19.70 -1.16
C ALA A 323 -6.60 -18.78 -1.88
N HIS A 324 -7.42 -18.05 -1.13
CA HIS A 324 -8.35 -17.04 -1.67
C HIS A 324 -7.59 -15.95 -2.43
N CYS A 325 -6.59 -15.34 -1.80
CA CYS A 325 -5.80 -14.27 -2.41
C CYS A 325 -5.05 -14.75 -3.66
N ARG A 326 -4.53 -15.99 -3.65
CA ARG A 326 -3.95 -16.62 -4.85
C ARG A 326 -4.97 -16.67 -5.99
N ASP A 327 -6.19 -17.10 -5.73
CA ASP A 327 -7.22 -17.23 -6.76
C ASP A 327 -7.67 -15.86 -7.28
N VAL A 328 -7.76 -14.84 -6.41
CA VAL A 328 -7.97 -13.44 -6.82
C VAL A 328 -6.86 -12.99 -7.76
N TYR A 329 -5.59 -13.22 -7.40
CA TYR A 329 -4.45 -12.85 -8.25
C TYR A 329 -4.50 -13.54 -9.62
N LEU A 330 -4.73 -14.86 -9.65
CA LEU A 330 -4.80 -15.65 -10.87
C LEU A 330 -5.96 -15.20 -11.77
N SER A 331 -7.10 -14.84 -11.20
CA SER A 331 -8.27 -14.34 -11.94
C SER A 331 -8.02 -12.97 -12.57
N MET A 332 -7.28 -12.09 -11.89
CA MET A 332 -6.96 -10.74 -12.36
C MET A 332 -5.82 -10.74 -13.39
N GLY A 333 -4.89 -11.65 -13.24
CA GLY A 333 -3.69 -11.73 -14.06
C GLY A 333 -2.56 -10.80 -13.60
N LYS A 334 -1.37 -11.11 -14.13
CA LYS A 334 -0.11 -10.47 -13.75
C LYS A 334 -0.06 -8.98 -14.06
N ASP A 335 -0.60 -8.59 -15.20
CA ASP A 335 -0.46 -7.24 -15.76
C ASP A 335 -1.60 -6.29 -15.36
N TYR A 336 -2.56 -6.74 -14.54
CA TYR A 336 -3.76 -5.98 -14.23
C TYR A 336 -3.47 -4.54 -13.75
N TYR A 337 -2.50 -4.35 -12.85
CA TYR A 337 -2.08 -3.03 -12.38
C TYR A 337 -0.79 -2.50 -13.05
N SER A 338 -0.37 -3.04 -14.20
CA SER A 338 0.85 -2.57 -14.88
C SER A 338 0.80 -1.08 -15.23
N GLY A 339 -0.35 -0.60 -15.69
CA GLY A 339 -0.63 0.81 -16.00
C GLY A 339 -1.11 1.67 -14.83
N TYR A 340 -1.30 1.10 -13.64
CA TYR A 340 -1.83 1.81 -12.48
C TYR A 340 -0.92 2.96 -12.03
N ARG A 341 -1.54 4.07 -11.63
CA ARG A 341 -0.90 5.25 -11.03
C ARG A 341 -1.71 5.70 -9.81
N PRO A 342 -1.06 6.14 -8.73
CA PRO A 342 -1.70 6.61 -7.49
C PRO A 342 -2.23 8.05 -7.68
N ILE A 343 -3.33 8.22 -8.39
CA ILE A 343 -3.86 9.53 -8.81
C ILE A 343 -4.19 10.40 -7.61
N GLU A 344 -4.88 9.87 -6.61
CA GLU A 344 -5.24 10.62 -5.41
C GLU A 344 -4.01 11.16 -4.65
N MET A 345 -2.97 10.34 -4.54
CA MET A 345 -1.71 10.73 -3.92
C MET A 345 -0.97 11.78 -4.76
N MET A 346 -1.04 11.68 -6.09
CA MET A 346 -0.46 12.67 -7.01
C MET A 346 -1.17 14.01 -6.91
N LEU A 347 -2.50 14.03 -6.81
CA LEU A 347 -3.29 15.25 -6.61
C LEU A 347 -2.87 16.01 -5.34
N GLN A 348 -2.51 15.30 -4.28
CA GLN A 348 -2.08 15.91 -3.02
C GLN A 348 -0.65 16.45 -3.04
N THR A 349 0.21 15.95 -3.91
CA THR A 349 1.67 16.16 -3.81
C THR A 349 2.35 16.65 -5.07
N ASP A 350 1.77 16.44 -6.25
CA ASP A 350 2.34 16.85 -7.53
C ASP A 350 1.66 18.11 -8.07
N VAL A 351 2.26 19.26 -7.77
CA VAL A 351 1.78 20.58 -8.23
C VAL A 351 1.64 20.66 -9.75
N PHE A 352 2.53 19.98 -10.49
CA PHE A 352 2.47 19.99 -11.93
C PHE A 352 1.35 19.09 -12.47
N PHE A 353 1.12 17.95 -11.84
CA PHE A 353 -0.03 17.09 -12.14
C PHE A 353 -1.35 17.84 -11.91
N ASN A 354 -1.48 18.54 -10.77
CA ASN A 354 -2.66 19.37 -10.47
C ASN A 354 -2.88 20.48 -11.50
N PHE A 355 -1.80 21.13 -11.94
CA PHE A 355 -1.87 22.11 -13.03
C PHE A 355 -2.42 21.50 -14.33
N ILE A 356 -1.97 20.31 -14.71
CA ILE A 356 -2.45 19.63 -15.91
C ILE A 356 -3.90 19.19 -15.76
N GLU A 357 -4.30 18.74 -14.58
CA GLU A 357 -5.67 18.33 -14.29
C GLU A 357 -6.64 19.50 -14.31
N ASP A 358 -6.31 20.60 -13.66
CA ASP A 358 -7.08 21.83 -13.66
C ASP A 358 -7.33 22.38 -15.09
N ASN A 359 -6.37 22.15 -15.97
CA ASN A 359 -6.47 22.55 -17.38
C ASN A 359 -6.78 21.39 -18.33
N TYR A 360 -7.27 20.26 -17.82
CA TYR A 360 -7.50 19.02 -18.58
C TYR A 360 -8.40 19.21 -19.80
N ASP A 361 -9.52 19.89 -19.64
CA ASP A 361 -10.50 20.11 -20.71
C ASP A 361 -9.92 21.02 -21.80
N ILE A 362 -9.11 22.00 -21.42
CA ILE A 362 -8.42 22.88 -22.35
C ILE A 362 -7.41 22.08 -23.19
N PHE A 363 -6.56 21.28 -22.54
CA PHE A 363 -5.56 20.47 -23.24
C PHE A 363 -6.19 19.37 -24.11
N LYS A 364 -7.35 18.83 -23.70
CA LYS A 364 -8.08 17.81 -24.44
C LYS A 364 -8.83 18.35 -25.65
N SER A 365 -9.39 19.57 -25.54
CA SER A 365 -10.18 20.20 -26.60
C SER A 365 -9.33 20.87 -27.68
N GLN A 366 -8.08 21.23 -27.38
CA GLN A 366 -7.17 21.90 -28.31
C GLN A 366 -6.31 20.88 -29.07
N ASP A 367 -6.04 21.14 -30.36
CA ASP A 367 -5.14 20.33 -31.18
C ASP A 367 -3.69 20.34 -30.67
N GLY A 368 -3.33 21.35 -29.87
CA GLY A 368 -2.04 21.48 -29.24
C GLY A 368 -1.85 22.82 -28.53
N VAL A 369 -0.75 22.95 -27.80
CA VAL A 369 -0.41 24.15 -27.02
C VAL A 369 1.05 24.52 -27.19
N THR A 370 1.32 25.83 -27.26
CA THR A 370 2.69 26.35 -27.24
C THR A 370 3.23 26.43 -25.80
N LEU A 371 4.55 26.37 -25.64
CA LEU A 371 5.19 26.58 -24.33
C LEU A 371 4.81 27.93 -23.70
N ASN A 372 4.59 28.96 -24.52
CA ASN A 372 4.23 30.29 -24.02
C ASN A 372 2.80 30.30 -23.44
N GLN A 373 1.86 29.64 -24.12
CA GLN A 373 0.48 29.50 -23.63
C GLN A 373 0.46 28.68 -22.34
N ALA A 374 1.07 27.47 -22.35
CA ALA A 374 1.16 26.62 -21.17
C ALA A 374 1.88 27.31 -20.00
N TRP A 375 2.87 28.17 -20.29
CA TRP A 375 3.55 28.94 -19.25
C TRP A 375 2.65 30.01 -18.64
N ALA A 376 1.85 30.72 -19.45
CA ALA A 376 0.89 31.69 -18.95
C ALA A 376 -0.16 31.02 -18.05
N MET A 377 -0.74 29.91 -18.50
CA MET A 377 -1.69 29.10 -17.72
C MET A 377 -1.07 28.59 -16.40
N TYR A 378 0.17 28.12 -16.44
CA TYR A 378 0.88 27.68 -15.25
C TYR A 378 1.14 28.82 -14.24
N GLN A 379 1.45 30.02 -14.73
CA GLN A 379 1.64 31.18 -13.84
C GLN A 379 0.33 31.61 -13.17
N GLU A 380 -0.79 31.54 -13.88
CA GLU A 380 -2.13 31.80 -13.34
C GLU A 380 -2.50 30.77 -12.28
N PHE A 381 -2.37 29.48 -12.58
CA PHE A 381 -2.57 28.38 -11.64
C PHE A 381 -1.75 28.54 -10.35
N ILE A 382 -0.45 28.84 -10.45
CA ILE A 382 0.41 29.06 -9.28
C ILE A 382 -0.03 30.27 -8.45
N LYS A 383 -0.54 31.31 -9.09
CA LYS A 383 -1.04 32.49 -8.39
C LYS A 383 -2.32 32.18 -7.61
N GLU A 384 -3.22 31.41 -8.20
CA GLU A 384 -4.50 31.02 -7.60
C GLU A 384 -4.32 29.97 -6.50
N SER A 385 -3.49 28.96 -6.73
CA SER A 385 -3.26 27.86 -5.79
C SER A 385 -2.33 28.21 -4.61
N GLY A 386 -1.71 29.40 -4.59
CA GLY A 386 -0.85 29.86 -3.50
C GLY A 386 0.42 29.02 -3.26
N VAL A 387 0.87 28.27 -4.25
CA VAL A 387 2.02 27.39 -4.15
C VAL A 387 3.32 28.19 -4.09
N GLU A 388 4.14 27.94 -3.05
CA GLU A 388 5.43 28.64 -2.87
C GLU A 388 6.48 28.30 -3.93
N TYR A 389 6.52 27.03 -4.38
CA TYR A 389 7.52 26.54 -5.32
C TYR A 389 7.06 26.64 -6.76
N LYS A 390 7.81 27.40 -7.58
CA LYS A 390 7.54 27.60 -9.00
C LYS A 390 8.57 26.88 -9.85
N LEU A 391 8.10 26.09 -10.82
CA LEU A 391 8.99 25.53 -11.84
C LEU A 391 9.54 26.64 -12.74
N ALA A 392 10.81 26.54 -13.12
CA ALA A 392 11.35 27.39 -14.16
C ALA A 392 10.77 26.95 -15.53
N LYS A 393 10.62 27.90 -16.47
CA LYS A 393 10.00 27.66 -17.79
C LYS A 393 10.63 26.51 -18.59
N HIS A 394 11.95 26.32 -18.49
CA HIS A 394 12.62 25.18 -19.14
C HIS A 394 12.24 23.84 -18.51
N LYS A 395 12.05 23.78 -17.19
CA LYS A 395 11.58 22.57 -16.50
C LYS A 395 10.12 22.28 -16.85
N LEU A 396 9.26 23.31 -16.88
CA LEU A 396 7.88 23.17 -17.35
C LEU A 396 7.82 22.55 -18.75
N ARG A 397 8.68 23.02 -19.67
CA ARG A 397 8.78 22.44 -21.02
C ARG A 397 9.08 20.94 -20.97
N ASP A 398 10.00 20.54 -20.12
CA ASP A 398 10.42 19.15 -20.02
C ASP A 398 9.38 18.28 -19.36
N GLU A 399 8.64 18.80 -18.38
CA GLU A 399 7.48 18.11 -17.76
C GLU A 399 6.32 17.94 -18.76
N LEU A 400 5.97 18.97 -19.53
CA LEU A 400 4.91 18.91 -20.56
C LEU A 400 5.14 17.77 -21.58
N LYS A 401 6.40 17.47 -21.95
CA LYS A 401 6.71 16.37 -22.87
C LYS A 401 6.19 15.01 -22.38
N SER A 402 6.00 14.84 -21.08
CA SER A 402 5.46 13.61 -20.53
C SER A 402 3.96 13.46 -20.74
N TYR A 403 3.23 14.56 -20.90
CA TYR A 403 1.77 14.61 -21.04
C TYR A 403 1.28 14.76 -22.49
N PHE A 404 2.19 14.97 -23.44
CA PHE A 404 1.87 15.07 -24.85
C PHE A 404 2.64 14.00 -25.66
N GLU A 405 2.09 13.56 -26.78
CA GLU A 405 2.74 12.57 -27.65
C GLU A 405 3.88 13.18 -28.44
N ASN A 406 3.64 14.38 -28.98
CA ASN A 406 4.57 15.05 -29.87
C ASN A 406 5.04 16.38 -29.29
N PHE A 407 6.32 16.65 -29.50
CA PHE A 407 6.95 17.94 -29.21
C PHE A 407 7.78 18.39 -30.40
N GLU A 408 7.49 19.58 -30.91
CA GLU A 408 8.21 20.20 -32.02
C GLU A 408 8.84 21.53 -31.57
N GLU A 409 10.13 21.67 -31.80
CA GLU A 409 10.83 22.92 -31.46
C GLU A 409 10.37 24.10 -32.33
N ARG A 410 10.03 23.83 -33.58
CA ARG A 410 9.47 24.78 -34.54
C ARG A 410 8.50 24.05 -35.47
N THR A 411 7.27 24.53 -35.50
CA THR A 411 6.25 23.97 -36.41
C THR A 411 5.44 25.09 -37.05
N ALA A 412 4.83 24.81 -38.20
CA ALA A 412 3.83 25.65 -38.84
C ALA A 412 2.47 24.97 -38.69
N VAL A 413 1.55 25.56 -37.92
CA VAL A 413 0.22 24.99 -37.67
C VAL A 413 -0.77 25.56 -38.71
N GLN A 414 -1.51 24.65 -39.35
CA GLN A 414 -2.62 25.01 -40.26
C GLN A 414 -3.86 25.48 -39.45
N PRO A 415 -4.72 26.36 -39.97
CA PRO A 415 -4.76 26.81 -41.38
C PRO A 415 -3.95 28.07 -41.71
N ASN A 416 -3.42 28.81 -40.73
CA ASN A 416 -2.84 30.14 -40.95
C ASN A 416 -1.36 30.13 -41.31
N GLY A 417 -0.68 28.99 -41.26
CA GLY A 417 0.76 28.88 -41.51
C GLY A 417 1.64 29.64 -40.50
N GLU A 418 1.07 30.04 -39.35
CA GLU A 418 1.84 30.66 -38.28
C GLU A 418 2.89 29.68 -37.71
N ARG A 419 4.10 30.21 -37.51
CA ARG A 419 5.22 29.45 -36.99
C ARG A 419 5.26 29.58 -35.46
N TYR A 420 5.05 28.44 -34.80
CA TYR A 420 5.16 28.34 -33.35
C TYR A 420 6.51 27.74 -32.94
N ARG A 421 7.00 28.18 -31.77
CA ARG A 421 8.17 27.56 -31.11
C ARG A 421 7.71 26.75 -29.90
N SER A 422 8.34 25.59 -29.73
CA SER A 422 8.04 24.67 -28.63
C SER A 422 6.54 24.35 -28.55
N TYR A 423 6.06 23.62 -29.55
CA TYR A 423 4.67 23.21 -29.69
C TYR A 423 4.47 21.77 -29.22
N PHE A 424 3.43 21.52 -28.45
CA PHE A 424 3.03 20.22 -27.93
C PHE A 424 1.70 19.82 -28.53
N SER A 425 1.56 18.58 -29.04
CA SER A 425 0.32 18.05 -29.58
C SER A 425 0.08 16.60 -29.15
N GLY A 426 -1.16 16.12 -29.25
CA GLY A 426 -1.55 14.80 -28.84
C GLY A 426 -1.54 14.66 -27.30
N PHE A 427 -2.51 15.32 -26.63
CA PHE A 427 -2.63 15.24 -25.18
C PHE A 427 -2.97 13.82 -24.71
N LYS A 428 -2.19 13.25 -23.78
CA LYS A 428 -2.34 11.89 -23.25
C LYS A 428 -3.43 11.81 -22.19
N ALA A 429 -4.68 12.01 -22.59
CA ALA A 429 -5.83 11.97 -21.69
C ALA A 429 -5.97 10.65 -20.92
N ASP A 430 -5.47 9.55 -21.46
CA ASP A 430 -5.52 8.22 -20.82
C ASP A 430 -4.69 8.12 -19.54
N ARG A 431 -3.79 9.05 -19.29
CA ARG A 431 -3.04 9.12 -18.03
C ARG A 431 -3.91 9.45 -16.81
N PHE A 432 -5.08 10.04 -17.03
CA PHE A 432 -6.04 10.43 -16.01
C PHE A 432 -7.20 9.43 -15.87
N LYS A 433 -7.17 8.34 -16.64
CA LYS A 433 -8.12 7.24 -16.51
C LYS A 433 -7.57 6.17 -15.57
N SER A 434 -8.39 5.69 -14.64
CA SER A 434 -8.08 4.47 -13.90
C SER A 434 -7.96 3.29 -14.88
N PRO A 435 -6.95 2.40 -14.73
CA PRO A 435 -6.76 1.26 -15.65
C PRO A 435 -7.93 0.28 -15.68
N THR A 436 -8.87 0.37 -14.77
CA THR A 436 -9.99 -0.57 -14.62
C THR A 436 -11.12 -0.40 -15.64
N GLY A 437 -11.00 0.54 -16.59
CA GLY A 437 -11.95 0.70 -17.70
C GLY A 437 -13.38 1.08 -17.32
N LYS A 438 -13.73 1.15 -16.04
CA LYS A 438 -14.93 1.80 -15.55
C LYS A 438 -14.65 3.30 -15.55
N LYS A 439 -15.46 4.08 -16.26
CA LYS A 439 -15.60 5.49 -15.97
C LYS A 439 -15.97 5.57 -14.48
N GLU A 440 -15.01 5.85 -13.61
CA GLU A 440 -15.39 6.40 -12.32
C GLU A 440 -16.12 7.69 -12.62
N PRO A 441 -17.33 7.88 -12.09
CA PRO A 441 -17.93 9.20 -12.14
C PRO A 441 -16.91 10.14 -11.53
N GLN A 442 -16.60 11.24 -12.24
CA GLN A 442 -15.60 12.24 -11.85
C GLN A 442 -15.90 12.86 -10.48
N HIS A 443 -17.02 12.55 -9.89
CA HIS A 443 -17.48 13.00 -8.59
C HIS A 443 -18.11 11.82 -7.86
N MET A 444 -17.30 11.07 -7.10
CA MET A 444 -17.87 10.14 -6.13
C MET A 444 -18.17 10.92 -4.85
N PHE A 445 -19.43 10.88 -4.43
CA PHE A 445 -19.75 11.21 -3.05
C PHE A 445 -19.04 10.23 -2.13
N SER A 446 -18.25 10.75 -1.24
CA SER A 446 -17.87 10.00 -0.06
C SER A 446 -19.06 10.04 0.89
N LEU A 447 -19.89 9.02 0.88
CA LEU A 447 -20.98 8.87 1.83
C LEU A 447 -20.36 8.47 3.17
N VAL A 448 -20.20 9.44 4.04
CA VAL A 448 -19.90 9.18 5.45
C VAL A 448 -21.23 8.99 6.15
N MET A 449 -21.60 7.76 6.41
CA MET A 449 -22.76 7.40 7.25
C MET A 449 -22.29 7.41 8.70
N GLU A 450 -22.30 8.57 9.32
CA GLU A 450 -22.07 8.69 10.79
C GLU A 450 -23.43 8.68 11.49
N GLU A 451 -23.64 7.75 12.42
CA GLU A 451 -24.87 7.66 13.21
C GLU A 451 -25.03 8.78 14.25
N HIS A 452 -24.00 9.62 14.50
CA HIS A 452 -23.95 10.46 15.70
C HIS A 452 -23.62 11.93 15.51
N GLU A 453 -22.99 12.36 14.40
CA GLU A 453 -22.69 13.76 14.16
C GLU A 453 -22.52 14.01 12.67
N SER A 454 -23.36 14.84 12.05
CA SER A 454 -23.17 15.20 10.66
C SER A 454 -21.97 16.12 10.48
N LEU A 455 -21.30 16.05 9.33
CA LEU A 455 -20.24 17.00 8.97
C LEU A 455 -20.78 18.44 8.93
N PHE A 456 -22.07 18.59 8.66
CA PHE A 456 -22.75 19.89 8.70
C PHE A 456 -22.62 20.53 10.06
N ASP A 457 -22.86 19.81 11.15
CA ASP A 457 -22.80 20.32 12.52
C ASP A 457 -21.42 20.85 12.87
N ARG A 458 -20.37 20.18 12.43
CA ARG A 458 -18.97 20.61 12.65
C ARG A 458 -18.59 21.81 11.79
N THR A 459 -18.99 21.79 10.51
CA THR A 459 -18.57 22.81 9.53
C THR A 459 -19.29 24.13 9.78
N PHE A 460 -20.56 24.06 10.18
CA PHE A 460 -21.43 25.22 10.33
C PHE A 460 -21.85 25.46 11.80
N ALA A 461 -20.99 25.08 12.74
CA ALA A 461 -21.23 25.19 14.17
C ALA A 461 -21.70 26.59 14.66
N SER A 462 -21.33 27.64 13.95
CA SER A 462 -21.73 29.02 14.26
C SER A 462 -23.11 29.43 13.71
N TYR A 463 -23.76 28.56 12.93
CA TYR A 463 -25.06 28.88 12.35
C TYR A 463 -26.15 28.90 13.44
N PRO A 464 -27.10 29.87 13.41
CA PRO A 464 -28.20 29.90 14.35
C PRO A 464 -29.02 28.62 14.26
N ALA A 465 -29.26 27.98 15.41
CA ALA A 465 -29.98 26.72 15.48
C ALA A 465 -30.94 26.70 16.66
N GLN A 466 -32.02 25.92 16.53
CA GLN A 466 -33.01 25.74 17.60
C GLN A 466 -33.63 24.35 17.52
N TYR A 467 -34.04 23.80 18.68
CA TYR A 467 -34.80 22.55 18.70
C TYR A 467 -36.14 22.69 17.98
N ALA A 468 -36.61 21.63 17.36
CA ALA A 468 -37.97 21.51 16.93
C ALA A 468 -38.95 21.64 18.11
N LYS A 469 -40.20 21.97 17.85
CA LYS A 469 -41.28 21.84 18.83
C LYS A 469 -41.60 20.37 19.08
N GLU A 470 -42.33 20.06 20.15
CA GLU A 470 -42.75 18.68 20.47
C GLU A 470 -43.55 17.99 19.34
N ASP A 471 -44.21 18.76 18.47
CA ASP A 471 -44.93 18.27 17.30
C ASP A 471 -44.03 18.13 16.04
N GLY A 472 -42.71 18.32 16.18
CA GLY A 472 -41.71 18.24 15.10
C GLY A 472 -41.73 19.42 14.15
N THR A 473 -42.49 20.51 14.44
CA THR A 473 -42.51 21.71 13.59
C THR A 473 -41.41 22.71 13.97
N PRO A 474 -40.91 23.52 13.02
CA PRO A 474 -39.93 24.55 13.33
C PRO A 474 -40.53 25.66 14.19
N ARG A 475 -39.75 26.28 15.06
CA ARG A 475 -40.13 27.53 15.69
C ARG A 475 -40.04 28.64 14.65
N LEU A 476 -41.09 29.47 14.60
CA LEU A 476 -41.29 30.44 13.48
C LEU A 476 -40.35 31.65 13.51
N TYR A 477 -39.46 31.80 14.49
CA TYR A 477 -38.72 33.04 14.70
C TYR A 477 -37.23 32.81 14.92
N TRP A 478 -36.46 33.22 13.92
CA TRP A 478 -34.99 33.22 13.92
C TRP A 478 -34.43 34.60 14.28
N ASP A 479 -35.24 35.68 14.08
CA ASP A 479 -34.80 37.06 14.28
C ASP A 479 -35.96 37.96 14.69
N LYS A 480 -35.68 39.04 15.45
CA LYS A 480 -36.65 40.05 15.87
C LYS A 480 -37.31 40.84 14.73
N SER A 481 -36.67 40.85 13.55
CA SER A 481 -37.15 41.56 12.37
C SER A 481 -38.26 40.87 11.62
N LEU A 482 -38.40 39.55 11.72
CA LEU A 482 -39.42 38.75 11.02
C LEU A 482 -40.73 38.72 11.82
N ARG A 483 -41.47 39.83 11.83
CA ARG A 483 -42.74 39.95 12.54
C ARG A 483 -43.98 39.78 11.62
N THR A 484 -43.76 39.47 10.35
CA THR A 484 -44.87 39.44 9.37
C THR A 484 -45.12 38.02 8.85
N LYS A 485 -46.38 37.60 8.91
CA LYS A 485 -46.87 36.36 8.28
C LYS A 485 -47.84 36.73 7.17
N LEU A 486 -47.82 35.99 6.06
CA LEU A 486 -48.86 36.07 5.04
C LEU A 486 -50.09 35.33 5.54
N ASP A 487 -51.23 35.96 5.41
CA ASP A 487 -52.55 35.32 5.63
C ASP A 487 -52.80 34.32 4.50
N ASP A 488 -52.90 33.02 4.83
CA ASP A 488 -53.04 31.91 3.87
C ASP A 488 -54.29 32.00 2.98
N LYS A 489 -55.30 32.81 3.37
CA LYS A 489 -56.56 32.97 2.62
C LYS A 489 -56.56 34.21 1.72
N THR A 490 -55.85 35.23 2.10
CA THR A 490 -55.93 36.56 1.43
C THR A 490 -54.62 36.97 0.78
N GLY A 491 -53.51 36.28 1.03
CA GLY A 491 -52.19 36.64 0.56
C GLY A 491 -51.68 37.99 1.10
N LYS A 492 -52.35 38.60 2.07
CA LYS A 492 -51.95 39.87 2.66
C LYS A 492 -51.00 39.66 3.81
N VAL A 493 -50.05 40.56 3.93
CA VAL A 493 -49.15 40.58 5.09
C VAL A 493 -49.91 40.96 6.33
N VAL A 494 -49.94 40.08 7.35
CA VAL A 494 -50.54 40.34 8.64
C VAL A 494 -49.43 40.47 9.65
N GLU A 495 -49.52 41.47 10.54
CA GLU A 495 -48.58 41.62 11.64
C GLU A 495 -48.81 40.46 12.65
N PHE A 496 -47.74 39.70 12.90
CA PHE A 496 -47.79 38.55 13.77
C PHE A 496 -47.03 38.89 15.07
N VAL A 497 -47.70 38.84 16.18
CA VAL A 497 -47.10 38.95 17.50
C VAL A 497 -46.91 37.52 18.04
N PRO A 498 -45.67 37.03 18.13
CA PRO A 498 -45.43 35.67 18.63
C PRO A 498 -45.81 35.56 20.10
N GLU A 499 -46.45 34.47 20.47
CA GLU A 499 -46.70 34.10 21.90
C GLU A 499 -45.36 33.87 22.63
N ASP A 500 -44.34 33.47 21.92
CA ASP A 500 -42.98 33.24 22.40
C ASP A 500 -41.99 34.26 21.75
N ARG A 501 -41.61 35.24 22.51
CA ARG A 501 -40.61 36.26 22.10
C ARG A 501 -39.17 35.78 22.17
N ALA A 502 -38.94 34.48 22.08
CA ALA A 502 -37.61 33.89 22.16
C ALA A 502 -36.81 34.24 20.92
N VAL A 503 -35.88 35.16 21.06
CA VAL A 503 -34.80 35.37 20.07
C VAL A 503 -33.93 34.11 20.12
N VAL A 504 -33.66 33.50 18.97
CA VAL A 504 -32.72 32.39 18.90
C VAL A 504 -31.30 32.94 19.09
N ASN A 505 -30.76 32.72 20.29
CA ASN A 505 -29.40 33.13 20.66
C ASN A 505 -28.44 31.92 20.66
N THR A 506 -28.91 30.76 20.28
CA THR A 506 -28.15 29.52 20.22
C THR A 506 -27.62 29.25 18.82
N THR A 507 -26.49 28.56 18.73
CA THR A 507 -25.91 28.09 17.48
C THR A 507 -25.91 26.55 17.46
N LEU A 508 -25.56 25.95 16.34
CA LEU A 508 -25.43 24.50 16.26
C LEU A 508 -24.49 23.92 17.33
N SER A 509 -23.40 24.64 17.67
CA SER A 509 -22.49 24.21 18.72
C SER A 509 -23.07 24.25 20.13
N ASP A 510 -24.18 24.94 20.34
CA ASP A 510 -24.81 25.15 21.66
C ASP A 510 -25.94 24.17 21.95
N ILE A 511 -26.37 23.37 20.94
CA ILE A 511 -27.49 22.44 21.04
C ILE A 511 -27.03 20.99 20.90
N ASP A 512 -27.81 20.06 21.41
CA ASP A 512 -27.64 18.63 21.23
C ASP A 512 -28.21 18.22 19.86
N THR A 513 -27.32 18.04 18.88
CA THR A 513 -27.67 17.75 17.48
C THR A 513 -28.23 16.33 17.27
N SER A 514 -28.17 15.46 18.29
CA SER A 514 -28.89 14.17 18.27
C SER A 514 -30.41 14.32 18.39
N LYS A 515 -30.90 15.50 18.79
CA LYS A 515 -32.32 15.83 18.87
C LYS A 515 -32.77 16.57 17.63
N GLU A 516 -34.05 16.40 17.27
CA GLU A 516 -34.60 17.10 16.11
C GLU A 516 -34.47 18.63 16.27
N HIS A 517 -33.81 19.26 15.32
CA HIS A 517 -33.50 20.67 15.34
C HIS A 517 -33.54 21.29 13.94
N TYR A 518 -33.55 22.60 13.88
CA TYR A 518 -33.55 23.38 12.67
C TYR A 518 -32.39 24.38 12.68
N VAL A 519 -31.76 24.55 11.52
CA VAL A 519 -30.64 25.46 11.31
C VAL A 519 -31.06 26.56 10.35
N LYS A 520 -30.70 27.81 10.65
CA LYS A 520 -30.86 28.92 9.72
C LYS A 520 -29.57 29.10 8.94
N VAL A 521 -29.61 28.77 7.66
CA VAL A 521 -28.48 29.00 6.75
C VAL A 521 -28.42 30.47 6.32
N PRO A 522 -27.21 31.06 6.15
CA PRO A 522 -27.02 32.38 5.57
C PRO A 522 -27.53 32.46 4.12
N HIS A 523 -27.78 33.68 3.63
CA HIS A 523 -28.33 33.88 2.28
C HIS A 523 -27.45 33.30 1.15
N ASN A 524 -26.15 33.33 1.34
CA ASN A 524 -25.19 32.77 0.38
C ASN A 524 -24.93 31.26 0.55
N HIS A 525 -25.61 30.60 1.47
CA HIS A 525 -25.57 29.15 1.63
C HIS A 525 -26.75 28.54 0.85
N ILE A 526 -26.46 27.94 -0.28
CA ILE A 526 -27.42 27.35 -1.18
C ILE A 526 -27.55 25.85 -0.86
N VAL A 527 -28.78 25.39 -0.71
CA VAL A 527 -29.10 23.98 -0.56
C VAL A 527 -29.87 23.53 -1.79
N ILE A 528 -29.33 22.55 -2.51
CA ILE A 528 -30.01 21.92 -3.65
C ILE A 528 -30.62 20.62 -3.18
N ASP A 529 -31.93 20.51 -3.31
CA ASP A 529 -32.73 19.36 -2.88
C ASP A 529 -33.06 18.48 -4.10
N PHE A 530 -32.63 17.21 -4.04
CA PHE A 530 -32.94 16.18 -5.04
C PHE A 530 -34.03 15.26 -4.49
N ASP A 531 -35.23 15.40 -5.05
CA ASP A 531 -36.43 14.67 -4.63
C ASP A 531 -37.08 13.95 -5.83
N LEU A 532 -36.28 13.30 -6.69
CA LEU A 532 -36.72 12.61 -7.89
C LEU A 532 -37.48 11.34 -7.53
N THR A 533 -38.57 11.08 -8.27
CA THR A 533 -39.39 9.87 -8.13
C THR A 533 -39.04 8.82 -9.19
N ASP A 534 -39.35 7.56 -8.90
CA ASP A 534 -39.29 6.46 -9.84
C ASP A 534 -40.57 6.41 -10.76
N LYS A 535 -40.70 5.35 -11.55
CA LYS A 535 -41.84 5.14 -12.46
C LYS A 535 -43.18 4.96 -11.73
N ASP A 536 -43.14 4.62 -10.44
CA ASP A 536 -44.32 4.38 -9.57
C ASP A 536 -44.59 5.60 -8.67
N ASP A 537 -44.02 6.74 -9.00
CA ASP A 537 -44.16 8.03 -8.28
C ASP A 537 -43.64 7.99 -6.83
N LYS A 538 -42.74 7.04 -6.53
CA LYS A 538 -42.06 6.93 -5.24
C LYS A 538 -40.68 7.57 -5.32
N LYS A 539 -40.26 8.25 -4.22
CA LYS A 539 -38.91 8.79 -4.11
C LYS A 539 -37.90 7.67 -4.30
N SER A 540 -36.84 7.94 -5.06
CA SER A 540 -35.83 6.96 -5.40
C SER A 540 -34.45 7.47 -4.99
N ALA A 541 -33.87 6.90 -3.93
CA ALA A 541 -32.53 7.22 -3.45
C ALA A 541 -31.47 7.03 -4.55
N GLU A 542 -31.58 6.00 -5.38
CA GLU A 542 -30.64 5.72 -6.47
C GLU A 542 -30.64 6.83 -7.53
N ARG A 543 -31.85 7.28 -7.97
CA ARG A 543 -31.97 8.37 -8.95
C ARG A 543 -31.50 9.71 -8.38
N ASN A 544 -31.77 9.96 -7.10
CA ASN A 544 -31.34 11.16 -6.41
C ASN A 544 -29.81 11.19 -6.27
N LEU A 545 -29.19 10.05 -5.94
CA LEU A 545 -27.75 9.90 -5.85
C LEU A 545 -27.09 10.09 -7.23
N GLU A 546 -27.65 9.49 -8.29
CA GLU A 546 -27.18 9.65 -9.66
C GLU A 546 -27.24 11.13 -10.11
N ALA A 547 -28.36 11.82 -9.87
CA ALA A 547 -28.51 13.22 -10.22
C ALA A 547 -27.56 14.13 -9.42
N ALA A 548 -27.47 13.92 -8.12
CA ALA A 548 -26.59 14.69 -7.25
C ALA A 548 -25.11 14.47 -7.59
N SER A 549 -24.71 13.25 -8.02
CA SER A 549 -23.33 12.94 -8.41
C SER A 549 -22.83 13.69 -9.65
N GLN A 550 -23.72 14.33 -10.41
CA GLN A 550 -23.35 15.16 -11.56
C GLN A 550 -22.97 16.60 -11.18
N TRP A 551 -23.16 16.97 -9.92
CA TRP A 551 -22.83 18.28 -9.40
C TRP A 551 -21.43 18.33 -8.81
N PRO A 552 -20.80 19.51 -8.69
CA PRO A 552 -19.50 19.63 -8.07
C PRO A 552 -19.46 19.05 -6.66
N PRO A 553 -18.33 18.44 -6.23
CA PRO A 553 -18.22 17.85 -4.90
C PRO A 553 -18.45 18.88 -3.78
N THR A 554 -19.31 18.54 -2.83
CA THR A 554 -19.61 19.36 -1.67
C THR A 554 -20.11 18.49 -0.53
N TYR A 555 -20.43 19.11 0.62
CA TYR A 555 -21.16 18.43 1.67
C TYR A 555 -22.55 18.00 1.18
N ALA A 556 -22.88 16.75 1.39
CA ALA A 556 -24.15 16.15 1.03
C ALA A 556 -24.74 15.37 2.21
N GLU A 557 -26.06 15.43 2.36
CA GLU A 557 -26.78 14.66 3.37
C GLU A 557 -28.05 14.05 2.79
N PHE A 558 -28.52 12.96 3.41
CA PHE A 558 -29.82 12.43 3.08
C PHE A 558 -30.93 13.27 3.72
N SER A 559 -32.04 13.44 3.01
CA SER A 559 -33.26 13.99 3.58
C SER A 559 -33.80 13.10 4.70
N LYS A 560 -34.71 13.63 5.51
CA LYS A 560 -35.35 12.89 6.64
C LYS A 560 -35.96 11.54 6.23
N SER A 561 -36.40 11.38 4.98
CA SER A 561 -36.93 10.11 4.46
C SER A 561 -35.84 9.08 4.13
N GLY A 562 -34.57 9.48 4.07
CA GLY A 562 -33.47 8.65 3.60
C GLY A 562 -33.40 8.46 2.08
N GLU A 563 -34.31 9.06 1.30
CA GLU A 563 -34.44 8.86 -0.14
C GLU A 563 -34.10 10.10 -0.96
N GLY A 564 -34.23 11.30 -0.40
CA GLY A 564 -33.78 12.56 -1.00
C GLY A 564 -32.36 12.90 -0.61
N ILE A 565 -31.71 13.78 -1.37
CA ILE A 565 -30.34 14.24 -1.13
C ILE A 565 -30.28 15.76 -1.16
N HIS A 566 -29.64 16.35 -0.15
CA HIS A 566 -29.34 17.77 -0.09
C HIS A 566 -27.86 17.99 -0.37
N LEU A 567 -27.53 18.87 -1.31
CA LEU A 567 -26.18 19.37 -1.56
C LEU A 567 -26.06 20.80 -1.04
N HIS A 568 -24.99 21.09 -0.31
CA HIS A 568 -24.74 22.37 0.33
C HIS A 568 -23.58 23.10 -0.33
N TYR A 569 -23.83 24.32 -0.83
CA TYR A 569 -22.81 25.18 -1.46
C TYR A 569 -22.78 26.54 -0.81
N ASN A 570 -21.60 27.13 -0.71
CA ASN A 570 -21.42 28.54 -0.41
C ASN A 570 -21.20 29.30 -1.72
N TYR A 571 -22.17 30.11 -2.11
CA TYR A 571 -22.10 30.91 -3.33
C TYR A 571 -21.34 32.20 -3.05
N THR A 572 -20.38 32.55 -3.93
CA THR A 572 -19.54 33.74 -3.78
C THR A 572 -20.04 34.92 -4.58
N GLY A 573 -21.03 34.73 -5.47
CA GLY A 573 -21.74 35.75 -6.21
C GLY A 573 -22.92 36.32 -5.43
N ASP A 574 -23.77 37.07 -6.12
CA ASP A 574 -25.04 37.58 -5.59
C ASP A 574 -26.10 36.46 -5.70
N PRO A 575 -26.61 35.92 -4.58
CA PRO A 575 -27.61 34.87 -4.64
C PRO A 575 -28.96 35.30 -5.28
N ASP A 576 -29.24 36.59 -5.32
CA ASP A 576 -30.47 37.12 -5.95
C ASP A 576 -30.41 37.10 -7.50
N GLU A 577 -29.24 36.75 -8.07
CA GLU A 577 -29.06 36.56 -9.52
C GLU A 577 -29.26 35.11 -9.97
N LEU A 578 -29.40 34.15 -9.03
CA LEU A 578 -29.68 32.75 -9.32
C LEU A 578 -31.16 32.47 -9.47
#